data_9ea7f511c0b0dcbf0609e746713af1bb
#
_entry.id   9ea7f511c0b0dcbf0609e746713af1bb
#
_cell.length_a   1.000
_cell.length_b   1.000
_cell.length_c   1.000
_cell.angle_alpha   90.00
_cell.angle_beta   90.00
_cell.angle_gamma   90.00
#
_symmetry.space_group_name_H-M   'P 1'
#
loop_
_entity.id
_entity.type
_entity.pdbx_description
1 polymer ?
#
loop_
_entity_poly.entity_id
_entity_poly.type
_entity_poly.pdbx_seq_one_letter_code
_entity_poly.pdbx_strand_id
1 'polypeptide(L)'
;MKILSSIKIWTFLLLGLSGMSLQAQHSFHKDTLITIGGPLVVTFIGHSSLHFQFHGISLYIDPVSQVADYSEMPKASVILVTHEHGDHFDTTLIAKLSSSDTKLAMTQLCHNIWPMGEVVKNGDFISLRGIDIEVVPAYNIFHKRGNGKPYHEKGHGNGYILSFGGYRVYVAGDTEYIPEMKEFKSIDVAFLPVAEPFTMSIMMLDMSARTLSPKILYPYHLNRTDPDEVVKTLMGSGIDVRIRAMR
;
A
#
# COMPACT_ATOMS: atom_id res chain seq x y z
N MET A 1 32.49 44.55 -72.04
CA MET A 1 31.84 44.95 -70.78
C MET A 1 31.07 43.76 -70.23
N LYS A 2 31.67 43.01 -69.32
CA LYS A 2 31.08 41.79 -68.73
C LYS A 2 30.64 42.08 -67.28
N ILE A 3 29.38 42.00 -67.02
CA ILE A 3 28.77 42.15 -65.67
C ILE A 3 28.79 40.79 -64.98
N LEU A 4 29.56 40.65 -63.91
CA LEU A 4 29.54 39.47 -63.01
C LEU A 4 28.49 39.71 -61.93
N SER A 5 27.46 38.89 -61.94
CA SER A 5 26.44 38.81 -60.86
C SER A 5 26.95 37.89 -59.78
N SER A 6 27.10 38.43 -58.57
CA SER A 6 27.47 37.70 -57.38
C SER A 6 26.20 36.97 -56.76
N ILE A 7 26.22 35.67 -56.76
CA ILE A 7 25.18 34.85 -56.05
C ILE A 7 25.60 34.76 -54.60
N LYS A 8 24.79 35.33 -53.69
CA LYS A 8 24.90 35.11 -52.22
C LYS A 8 24.16 33.82 -51.85
N ILE A 9 24.92 32.82 -51.44
CA ILE A 9 24.39 31.60 -50.86
C ILE A 9 24.09 31.87 -49.39
N TRP A 10 22.81 31.78 -49.02
CA TRP A 10 22.37 31.81 -47.62
C TRP A 10 22.36 30.39 -47.11
N THR A 11 23.25 30.05 -46.18
CA THR A 11 23.27 28.80 -45.46
C THR A 11 22.28 28.90 -44.30
N PHE A 12 21.15 28.23 -44.41
CA PHE A 12 20.22 28.08 -43.29
C PHE A 12 20.77 27.03 -42.32
N LEU A 13 21.18 27.49 -41.14
CA LEU A 13 21.55 26.64 -40.03
C LEU A 13 20.25 26.17 -39.34
N LEU A 14 19.82 24.94 -39.63
CA LEU A 14 18.74 24.26 -38.91
C LEU A 14 19.24 23.89 -37.51
N LEU A 15 18.93 24.69 -36.51
CA LEU A 15 19.03 24.33 -35.11
C LEU A 15 17.96 23.23 -34.82
N GLY A 16 18.40 21.97 -34.73
CA GLY A 16 17.59 20.88 -34.25
C GLY A 16 17.26 21.08 -32.78
N LEU A 17 16.04 21.54 -32.48
CA LEU A 17 15.47 21.47 -31.16
C LEU A 17 15.22 20.01 -30.86
N SER A 18 16.18 19.34 -30.18
CA SER A 18 15.92 18.05 -29.51
C SER A 18 14.92 18.31 -28.41
N GLY A 19 13.67 17.99 -28.68
CA GLY A 19 12.60 17.97 -27.68
C GLY A 19 12.96 16.95 -26.61
N MET A 20 13.52 17.39 -25.50
CA MET A 20 13.53 16.61 -24.26
C MET A 20 12.07 16.48 -23.84
N SER A 21 11.47 15.31 -24.11
CA SER A 21 10.20 14.95 -23.48
C SER A 21 10.48 14.89 -21.98
N LEU A 22 10.00 15.89 -21.24
CA LEU A 22 9.90 15.83 -19.79
C LEU A 22 8.87 14.73 -19.50
N GLN A 23 9.33 13.50 -19.32
CA GLN A 23 8.52 12.43 -18.78
C GLN A 23 8.19 12.86 -17.36
N ALA A 24 6.94 13.20 -17.10
CA ALA A 24 6.49 13.57 -15.77
C ALA A 24 6.80 12.38 -14.86
N GLN A 25 7.80 12.54 -14.01
CA GLN A 25 8.16 11.56 -13.01
C GLN A 25 6.97 11.49 -12.06
N HIS A 26 6.19 10.40 -12.10
CA HIS A 26 5.11 10.17 -11.14
C HIS A 26 5.74 10.03 -9.75
N SER A 27 5.81 11.14 -9.03
CA SER A 27 6.26 11.11 -7.64
C SER A 27 5.13 10.59 -6.77
N PHE A 28 5.34 9.47 -6.10
CA PHE A 28 4.40 8.95 -5.10
C PHE A 28 4.19 9.95 -3.98
N HIS A 29 2.96 10.02 -3.49
CA HIS A 29 2.66 10.76 -2.27
C HIS A 29 3.37 10.10 -1.08
N LYS A 30 4.00 10.90 -0.22
CA LYS A 30 4.73 10.43 0.96
C LYS A 30 4.37 11.23 2.18
N ASP A 31 4.20 10.54 3.31
CA ASP A 31 4.11 11.17 4.63
C ASP A 31 5.31 10.73 5.46
N THR A 32 5.82 11.65 6.29
CA THR A 32 6.82 11.32 7.32
C THR A 32 6.17 11.42 8.68
N LEU A 33 6.11 10.28 9.37
CA LEU A 33 5.58 10.17 10.72
C LEU A 33 6.74 10.18 11.71
N ILE A 34 6.66 11.05 12.71
CA ILE A 34 7.70 11.11 13.75
C ILE A 34 7.37 10.11 14.83
N THR A 35 8.22 9.09 14.97
CA THR A 35 8.12 8.07 16.00
C THR A 35 9.21 8.27 17.07
N ILE A 36 9.07 7.60 18.22
CA ILE A 36 10.12 7.60 19.27
C ILE A 36 11.43 7.03 18.72
N GLY A 37 11.34 6.03 17.82
CA GLY A 37 12.49 5.41 17.18
C GLY A 37 13.09 6.20 16.02
N GLY A 38 12.50 7.34 15.60
CA GLY A 38 12.96 8.12 14.45
C GLY A 38 11.88 8.27 13.36
N PRO A 39 12.20 8.88 12.22
CA PRO A 39 11.24 9.12 11.16
C PRO A 39 10.83 7.82 10.46
N LEU A 40 9.52 7.59 10.34
CA LEU A 40 8.91 6.56 9.52
C LEU A 40 8.35 7.22 8.26
N VAL A 41 8.90 6.92 7.09
CA VAL A 41 8.40 7.43 5.82
C VAL A 41 7.43 6.41 5.23
N VAL A 42 6.21 6.85 4.96
CA VAL A 42 5.16 6.07 4.30
C VAL A 42 5.01 6.58 2.88
N THR A 43 5.16 5.69 1.89
CA THR A 43 4.91 5.96 0.48
C THR A 43 3.61 5.28 0.07
N PHE A 44 2.67 6.07 -0.46
CA PHE A 44 1.37 5.62 -0.94
C PHE A 44 1.51 5.31 -2.43
N ILE A 45 1.52 4.01 -2.78
CA ILE A 45 1.83 3.59 -4.15
C ILE A 45 0.54 3.55 -4.99
N GLY A 46 -0.50 2.94 -4.45
CA GLY A 46 -1.81 2.84 -5.10
C GLY A 46 -2.57 1.62 -4.63
N HIS A 47 -3.90 1.67 -4.72
CA HIS A 47 -4.82 0.62 -4.27
C HIS A 47 -4.53 0.20 -2.83
N SER A 48 -3.87 -0.95 -2.61
CA SER A 48 -3.45 -1.45 -1.29
C SER A 48 -1.92 -1.48 -1.13
N SER A 49 -1.18 -1.09 -2.17
CA SER A 49 0.27 -1.16 -2.16
C SER A 49 0.88 -0.02 -1.34
N LEU A 50 1.62 -0.38 -0.30
CA LEU A 50 2.29 0.54 0.61
C LEU A 50 3.79 0.24 0.67
N HIS A 51 4.58 1.30 0.89
CA HIS A 51 5.99 1.15 1.17
C HIS A 51 6.37 1.96 2.40
N PHE A 52 7.03 1.32 3.35
CA PHE A 52 7.52 1.92 4.59
C PHE A 52 9.04 1.95 4.59
N GLN A 53 9.62 3.09 4.97
CA GLN A 53 11.06 3.22 5.19
C GLN A 53 11.32 3.62 6.63
N PHE A 54 12.13 2.80 7.32
CA PHE A 54 12.50 3.01 8.72
C PHE A 54 13.91 2.48 8.97
N HIS A 55 14.83 3.31 9.46
CA HIS A 55 16.23 2.94 9.78
C HIS A 55 16.93 2.19 8.62
N GLY A 56 16.71 2.58 7.37
CA GLY A 56 17.28 1.93 6.20
C GLY A 56 16.56 0.64 5.78
N ILE A 57 15.56 0.19 6.53
CA ILE A 57 14.69 -0.92 6.15
C ILE A 57 13.66 -0.43 5.13
N SER A 58 13.51 -1.16 4.04
CA SER A 58 12.51 -0.96 3.00
C SER A 58 11.49 -2.09 3.09
N LEU A 59 10.27 -1.82 3.60
CA LEU A 59 9.20 -2.78 3.79
C LEU A 59 8.04 -2.47 2.84
N TYR A 60 7.60 -3.46 2.07
CA TYR A 60 6.45 -3.37 1.17
C TYR A 60 5.28 -4.20 1.69
N ILE A 61 4.07 -3.67 1.53
CA ILE A 61 2.82 -4.41 1.68
C ILE A 61 2.17 -4.49 0.30
N ASP A 62 1.80 -5.70 -0.11
CA ASP A 62 1.04 -5.99 -1.33
C ASP A 62 1.57 -5.22 -2.58
N PRO A 63 2.85 -5.34 -2.95
CA PRO A 63 3.36 -4.65 -4.11
C PRO A 63 2.81 -5.25 -5.41
N VAL A 64 2.12 -4.41 -6.22
CA VAL A 64 1.47 -4.83 -7.47
C VAL A 64 1.82 -3.87 -8.60
N SER A 65 2.30 -4.40 -9.72
CA SER A 65 2.76 -3.62 -10.89
C SER A 65 1.63 -2.96 -11.67
N GLN A 66 0.38 -3.41 -11.50
CA GLN A 66 -0.79 -2.83 -12.16
C GLN A 66 -1.11 -1.42 -11.66
N VAL A 67 -0.69 -1.05 -10.44
CA VAL A 67 -1.03 0.24 -9.83
C VAL A 67 0.04 1.30 -10.00
N ALA A 68 1.29 0.89 -10.27
CA ALA A 68 2.41 1.84 -10.41
C ALA A 68 3.65 1.23 -11.07
N ASP A 69 4.56 2.09 -11.53
CA ASP A 69 5.92 1.72 -11.92
C ASP A 69 6.85 1.74 -10.70
N TYR A 70 7.49 0.61 -10.42
CA TYR A 70 8.43 0.44 -9.32
C TYR A 70 9.90 0.52 -9.74
N SER A 71 10.20 0.92 -10.99
CA SER A 71 11.57 0.91 -11.54
C SER A 71 12.57 1.71 -10.70
N GLU A 72 12.11 2.82 -10.12
CA GLU A 72 12.91 3.73 -9.27
C GLU A 72 12.75 3.42 -7.75
N MET A 73 12.02 2.36 -7.40
CA MET A 73 11.81 1.99 -6.01
C MET A 73 12.98 1.15 -5.48
N PRO A 74 13.36 1.29 -4.20
CA PRO A 74 14.44 0.52 -3.61
C PRO A 74 14.10 -0.97 -3.54
N LYS A 75 15.13 -1.83 -3.54
CA LYS A 75 14.95 -3.25 -3.24
C LYS A 75 14.35 -3.43 -1.85
N ALA A 76 13.54 -4.48 -1.71
CA ALA A 76 12.86 -4.76 -0.46
C ALA A 76 13.81 -5.41 0.58
N SER A 77 13.76 -4.92 1.81
CA SER A 77 14.28 -5.64 2.98
C SER A 77 13.24 -6.64 3.49
N VAL A 78 11.95 -6.25 3.45
CA VAL A 78 10.80 -7.06 3.86
C VAL A 78 9.68 -6.88 2.85
N ILE A 79 8.98 -7.96 2.51
CA ILE A 79 7.71 -7.93 1.77
C ILE A 79 6.69 -8.74 2.56
N LEU A 80 5.52 -8.15 2.78
CA LEU A 80 4.37 -8.82 3.38
C LEU A 80 3.23 -8.85 2.38
N VAL A 81 2.59 -10.01 2.23
CA VAL A 81 1.43 -10.19 1.35
C VAL A 81 0.22 -10.56 2.21
N THR A 82 -0.87 -9.80 2.06
CA THR A 82 -2.07 -9.98 2.88
C THR A 82 -2.90 -11.18 2.43
N HIS A 83 -3.05 -11.41 1.12
CA HIS A 83 -3.82 -12.51 0.55
C HIS A 83 -3.52 -12.72 -0.95
N GLU A 84 -4.14 -13.73 -1.56
CA GLU A 84 -3.80 -14.27 -2.89
C GLU A 84 -4.47 -13.56 -4.07
N HIS A 85 -5.33 -12.57 -3.87
CA HIS A 85 -5.97 -11.88 -5.00
C HIS A 85 -4.95 -11.10 -5.84
N GLY A 86 -5.20 -11.02 -7.16
CA GLY A 86 -4.23 -10.47 -8.11
C GLY A 86 -3.96 -8.96 -7.97
N ASP A 87 -4.80 -8.23 -7.26
CA ASP A 87 -4.63 -6.83 -6.90
C ASP A 87 -3.84 -6.62 -5.59
N HIS A 88 -3.36 -7.73 -4.97
CA HIS A 88 -2.50 -7.76 -3.78
C HIS A 88 -1.25 -8.63 -3.96
N PHE A 89 -1.27 -9.59 -4.88
CA PHE A 89 -0.24 -10.60 -5.03
C PHE A 89 0.32 -10.68 -6.46
N ASP A 90 1.42 -9.98 -6.72
CA ASP A 90 2.15 -9.97 -7.99
C ASP A 90 3.53 -10.62 -7.81
N THR A 91 3.62 -11.92 -8.10
CA THR A 91 4.85 -12.71 -7.93
C THR A 91 5.99 -12.20 -8.79
N THR A 92 5.69 -11.65 -9.98
CA THR A 92 6.69 -11.09 -10.89
C THR A 92 7.33 -9.83 -10.31
N LEU A 93 6.51 -8.93 -9.76
CA LEU A 93 7.02 -7.72 -9.11
C LEU A 93 7.73 -8.04 -7.80
N ILE A 94 7.17 -8.95 -6.98
CA ILE A 94 7.79 -9.41 -5.74
C ILE A 94 9.20 -9.96 -6.03
N ALA A 95 9.36 -10.81 -7.06
CA ALA A 95 10.66 -11.31 -7.46
C ALA A 95 11.62 -10.19 -7.92
N LYS A 96 11.11 -9.18 -8.64
CA LYS A 96 11.91 -8.02 -9.07
C LYS A 96 12.36 -7.15 -7.90
N LEU A 97 11.51 -6.93 -6.90
CA LEU A 97 11.83 -6.14 -5.70
C LEU A 97 12.76 -6.90 -4.74
N SER A 98 12.74 -8.22 -4.78
CA SER A 98 13.54 -9.07 -3.89
C SER A 98 15.03 -9.08 -4.23
N SER A 99 15.83 -9.36 -3.22
CA SER A 99 17.25 -9.73 -3.27
C SER A 99 17.45 -11.00 -2.44
N SER A 100 18.67 -11.54 -2.39
CA SER A 100 19.00 -12.71 -1.54
C SER A 100 18.69 -12.47 -0.05
N ASP A 101 18.69 -11.22 0.39
CA ASP A 101 18.50 -10.84 1.78
C ASP A 101 17.05 -10.46 2.13
N THR A 102 16.16 -10.37 1.15
CA THR A 102 14.75 -10.01 1.37
C THR A 102 14.03 -11.07 2.20
N LYS A 103 13.31 -10.63 3.23
CA LYS A 103 12.39 -11.46 4.00
C LYS A 103 11.00 -11.31 3.44
N LEU A 104 10.40 -12.42 3.00
CA LEU A 104 9.06 -12.47 2.43
C LEU A 104 8.16 -13.30 3.34
N ALA A 105 7.04 -12.74 3.77
CA ALA A 105 6.02 -13.44 4.55
C ALA A 105 4.64 -13.28 3.88
N MET A 106 3.87 -14.37 3.86
CA MET A 106 2.59 -14.43 3.16
C MET A 106 1.66 -15.48 3.77
N THR A 107 0.41 -15.52 3.29
CA THR A 107 -0.54 -16.57 3.66
C THR A 107 -0.18 -17.92 3.06
N GLN A 108 -0.77 -19.00 3.61
CA GLN A 108 -0.64 -20.34 3.03
C GLN A 108 -1.16 -20.41 1.59
N LEU A 109 -2.23 -19.66 1.27
CA LEU A 109 -2.80 -19.64 -0.10
C LEU A 109 -1.85 -19.00 -1.10
N CYS A 110 -1.21 -17.89 -0.75
CA CYS A 110 -0.16 -17.29 -1.58
C CYS A 110 1.01 -18.26 -1.79
N HIS A 111 1.46 -18.92 -0.72
CA HIS A 111 2.55 -19.87 -0.78
C HIS A 111 2.21 -21.11 -1.63
N ASN A 112 0.96 -21.55 -1.66
CA ASN A 112 0.51 -22.65 -2.54
C ASN A 112 0.59 -22.26 -4.03
N ILE A 113 0.38 -20.97 -4.35
CA ILE A 113 0.49 -20.46 -5.72
C ILE A 113 1.95 -20.25 -6.10
N TRP A 114 2.75 -19.72 -5.19
CA TRP A 114 4.16 -19.43 -5.41
C TRP A 114 4.96 -19.77 -4.15
N PRO A 115 5.60 -20.96 -4.09
CA PRO A 115 6.20 -21.52 -2.87
C PRO A 115 7.53 -20.83 -2.49
N MET A 116 7.47 -19.52 -2.27
CA MET A 116 8.58 -18.69 -1.83
C MET A 116 8.20 -17.96 -0.53
N GLY A 117 9.23 -17.67 0.28
CA GLY A 117 9.03 -16.95 1.53
C GLY A 117 8.50 -17.83 2.68
N GLU A 118 8.15 -17.17 3.78
CA GLU A 118 7.66 -17.78 5.00
C GLU A 118 6.13 -17.72 5.05
N VAL A 119 5.50 -18.82 5.44
CA VAL A 119 4.06 -18.86 5.68
C VAL A 119 3.77 -18.35 7.08
N VAL A 120 2.92 -17.33 7.17
CA VAL A 120 2.44 -16.76 8.42
C VAL A 120 0.90 -16.80 8.46
N LYS A 121 0.35 -17.01 9.66
CA LYS A 121 -1.10 -17.14 9.89
C LYS A 121 -1.56 -16.24 11.02
N ASN A 122 -2.86 -16.00 11.07
CA ASN A 122 -3.50 -15.21 12.13
C ASN A 122 -3.10 -15.71 13.52
N GLY A 123 -2.61 -14.80 14.36
CA GLY A 123 -2.13 -15.05 15.72
C GLY A 123 -0.61 -15.24 15.81
N ASP A 124 0.11 -15.33 14.70
CA ASP A 124 1.57 -15.39 14.73
C ASP A 124 2.15 -14.03 15.13
N PHE A 125 3.29 -14.08 15.84
CA PHE A 125 4.13 -12.94 16.16
C PHE A 125 5.54 -13.23 15.63
N ILE A 126 6.00 -12.41 14.70
CA ILE A 126 7.30 -12.57 14.04
C ILE A 126 8.11 -11.28 14.13
N SER A 127 9.42 -11.38 13.96
CA SER A 127 10.31 -10.21 13.86
C SER A 127 11.16 -10.32 12.60
N LEU A 128 10.99 -9.37 11.66
CA LEU A 128 11.72 -9.34 10.41
C LEU A 128 12.54 -8.05 10.33
N ARG A 129 13.86 -8.18 10.21
CA ARG A 129 14.78 -7.04 10.14
C ARG A 129 14.63 -6.03 11.29
N GLY A 130 14.24 -6.50 12.49
CA GLY A 130 14.05 -5.65 13.68
C GLY A 130 12.70 -4.91 13.71
N ILE A 131 11.78 -5.27 12.82
CA ILE A 131 10.38 -4.83 12.86
C ILE A 131 9.55 -5.97 13.42
N ASP A 132 8.89 -5.75 14.55
CA ASP A 132 7.99 -6.71 15.16
C ASP A 132 6.62 -6.63 14.47
N ILE A 133 6.05 -7.79 14.17
CA ILE A 133 4.85 -7.92 13.33
C ILE A 133 3.89 -8.89 14.01
N GLU A 134 2.71 -8.39 14.34
CA GLU A 134 1.58 -9.23 14.75
C GLU A 134 0.73 -9.53 13.50
N VAL A 135 0.51 -10.81 13.23
CA VAL A 135 -0.32 -11.25 12.10
C VAL A 135 -1.75 -11.41 12.61
N VAL A 136 -2.65 -10.59 12.11
CA VAL A 136 -4.03 -10.52 12.58
C VAL A 136 -5.00 -10.94 11.48
N PRO A 137 -6.25 -11.37 11.81
CA PRO A 137 -7.21 -11.80 10.80
C PRO A 137 -7.71 -10.65 9.92
N ALA A 138 -7.95 -10.99 8.64
CA ALA A 138 -8.62 -10.15 7.66
C ALA A 138 -9.65 -11.00 6.92
N TYR A 139 -10.96 -10.64 7.00
CA TYR A 139 -12.03 -11.43 6.38
C TYR A 139 -13.37 -10.69 6.30
N ASN A 140 -14.32 -11.23 5.49
CA ASN A 140 -15.70 -10.75 5.39
C ASN A 140 -16.65 -11.57 6.26
N ILE A 141 -17.60 -10.89 6.90
CA ILE A 141 -18.69 -11.50 7.67
C ILE A 141 -20.02 -11.34 6.91
N PHE A 142 -20.32 -10.14 6.43
CA PHE A 142 -21.62 -9.77 5.88
C PHE A 142 -21.66 -9.88 4.36
N HIS A 143 -20.68 -9.28 3.66
CA HIS A 143 -20.68 -9.24 2.20
C HIS A 143 -20.21 -10.58 1.62
N LYS A 144 -21.03 -11.10 0.69
CA LYS A 144 -20.83 -12.41 0.08
C LYS A 144 -20.96 -12.33 -1.43
N ARG A 145 -20.25 -13.20 -2.10
CA ARG A 145 -20.38 -13.45 -3.53
C ARG A 145 -21.76 -14.03 -3.84
N GLY A 146 -22.18 -14.01 -5.10
CA GLY A 146 -23.48 -14.59 -5.52
C GLY A 146 -23.68 -16.08 -5.22
N ASN A 147 -22.61 -16.82 -4.95
CA ASN A 147 -22.63 -18.21 -4.52
C ASN A 147 -22.74 -18.38 -2.98
N GLY A 148 -22.93 -17.31 -2.21
CA GLY A 148 -23.08 -17.31 -0.76
C GLY A 148 -21.76 -17.35 0.03
N LYS A 149 -20.61 -17.48 -0.62
CA LYS A 149 -19.31 -17.44 0.05
C LYS A 149 -18.86 -16.00 0.30
N PRO A 150 -18.18 -15.72 1.43
CA PRO A 150 -17.54 -14.42 1.67
C PRO A 150 -16.61 -14.04 0.52
N TYR A 151 -16.35 -12.73 0.33
CA TYR A 151 -15.30 -12.28 -0.60
C TYR A 151 -13.93 -12.73 -0.10
N HIS A 152 -13.69 -12.64 1.22
CA HIS A 152 -12.48 -13.11 1.90
C HIS A 152 -12.92 -14.04 3.04
N GLU A 153 -12.56 -15.32 2.97
CA GLU A 153 -12.94 -16.30 3.96
C GLU A 153 -12.07 -16.16 5.22
N LYS A 154 -12.65 -16.38 6.41
CA LYS A 154 -11.94 -16.32 7.69
C LYS A 154 -10.78 -17.32 7.71
N GLY A 155 -9.59 -16.83 8.10
CA GLY A 155 -8.37 -17.63 8.17
C GLY A 155 -7.57 -17.70 6.87
N HIS A 156 -8.05 -17.07 5.78
CA HIS A 156 -7.35 -17.02 4.49
C HIS A 156 -6.51 -15.77 4.34
N GLY A 157 -7.00 -14.62 4.79
CA GLY A 157 -6.31 -13.34 4.73
C GLY A 157 -5.61 -12.95 6.03
N ASN A 158 -4.54 -12.17 5.91
CA ASN A 158 -3.81 -11.54 6.99
C ASN A 158 -3.92 -10.02 6.94
N GLY A 159 -4.16 -9.40 8.08
CA GLY A 159 -3.73 -8.04 8.36
C GLY A 159 -2.43 -8.07 9.14
N TYR A 160 -1.75 -6.93 9.24
CA TYR A 160 -0.47 -6.81 9.94
C TYR A 160 -0.47 -5.61 10.88
N ILE A 161 -0.03 -5.80 12.13
CA ILE A 161 0.29 -4.71 13.04
C ILE A 161 1.80 -4.65 13.16
N LEU A 162 2.39 -3.60 12.60
CA LEU A 162 3.83 -3.37 12.49
C LEU A 162 4.29 -2.45 13.61
N SER A 163 5.37 -2.80 14.31
CA SER A 163 5.97 -1.95 15.34
C SER A 163 7.26 -1.30 14.85
N PHE A 164 7.24 0.00 14.66
CA PHE A 164 8.39 0.81 14.30
C PHE A 164 8.91 1.58 15.53
N GLY A 165 9.79 0.96 16.31
CA GLY A 165 10.29 1.57 17.55
C GLY A 165 9.18 1.87 18.56
N GLY A 166 8.22 0.96 18.70
CA GLY A 166 7.04 1.10 19.57
C GLY A 166 5.87 1.87 18.96
N TYR A 167 6.03 2.45 17.77
CA TYR A 167 4.94 3.09 17.01
C TYR A 167 4.17 2.04 16.20
N ARG A 168 2.90 1.84 16.53
CA ARG A 168 2.10 0.71 16.01
C ARG A 168 1.27 1.12 14.80
N VAL A 169 1.51 0.47 13.68
CA VAL A 169 0.85 0.69 12.40
C VAL A 169 0.05 -0.54 12.02
N TYR A 170 -1.27 -0.43 11.96
CA TYR A 170 -2.16 -1.49 11.50
C TYR A 170 -2.46 -1.33 10.01
N VAL A 171 -2.13 -2.35 9.21
CA VAL A 171 -2.53 -2.50 7.80
C VAL A 171 -3.52 -3.65 7.74
N ALA A 172 -4.78 -3.34 7.44
CA ALA A 172 -5.88 -4.28 7.65
C ALA A 172 -5.92 -5.42 6.62
N GLY A 173 -5.38 -5.24 5.42
CA GLY A 173 -5.68 -6.11 4.28
C GLY A 173 -7.15 -5.98 3.88
N ASP A 174 -7.66 -6.91 3.12
CA ASP A 174 -9.06 -6.91 2.71
C ASP A 174 -9.94 -7.55 3.79
N THR A 175 -10.67 -6.71 4.48
CA THR A 175 -11.51 -7.12 5.61
C THR A 175 -12.74 -6.22 5.74
N GLU A 176 -13.77 -6.72 6.41
CA GLU A 176 -14.82 -5.91 7.03
C GLU A 176 -14.46 -5.52 8.46
N TYR A 177 -15.36 -4.80 9.17
CA TYR A 177 -15.30 -4.67 10.62
C TYR A 177 -15.47 -6.05 11.27
N ILE A 178 -14.43 -6.54 11.93
CA ILE A 178 -14.40 -7.84 12.58
C ILE A 178 -14.29 -7.73 14.10
N PRO A 179 -14.85 -8.65 14.89
CA PRO A 179 -14.85 -8.59 16.35
C PRO A 179 -13.44 -8.49 16.95
N GLU A 180 -12.46 -9.12 16.32
CA GLU A 180 -11.07 -9.17 16.77
C GLU A 180 -10.42 -7.77 16.84
N MET A 181 -10.92 -6.77 16.10
CA MET A 181 -10.41 -5.39 16.15
C MET A 181 -10.50 -4.78 17.56
N LYS A 182 -11.41 -5.26 18.42
CA LYS A 182 -11.51 -4.83 19.82
C LYS A 182 -10.28 -5.20 20.66
N GLU A 183 -9.52 -6.21 20.20
CA GLU A 183 -8.30 -6.68 20.88
C GLU A 183 -7.03 -5.98 20.37
N PHE A 184 -7.10 -5.26 19.24
CA PHE A 184 -5.94 -4.54 18.70
C PHE A 184 -5.72 -3.24 19.48
N LYS A 185 -4.73 -3.24 20.38
CA LYS A 185 -4.51 -2.12 21.31
C LYS A 185 -3.42 -1.17 20.82
N SER A 186 -3.54 0.09 21.22
CA SER A 186 -2.51 1.13 21.04
C SER A 186 -2.10 1.30 19.58
N ILE A 187 -3.07 1.32 18.66
CA ILE A 187 -2.81 1.60 17.25
C ILE A 187 -2.58 3.10 17.07
N ASP A 188 -1.38 3.48 16.59
CA ASP A 188 -1.06 4.88 16.30
C ASP A 188 -1.58 5.27 14.91
N VAL A 189 -1.43 4.36 13.94
CA VAL A 189 -1.88 4.56 12.56
C VAL A 189 -2.65 3.34 12.08
N ALA A 190 -3.77 3.55 11.41
CA ALA A 190 -4.53 2.48 10.77
C ALA A 190 -4.68 2.76 9.27
N PHE A 191 -4.45 1.73 8.46
CA PHE A 191 -4.83 1.64 7.05
C PHE A 191 -6.04 0.72 6.96
N LEU A 192 -7.22 1.28 6.65
CA LEU A 192 -8.48 0.53 6.60
C LEU A 192 -9.07 0.57 5.20
N PRO A 193 -9.46 -0.58 4.62
CA PRO A 193 -10.03 -0.64 3.28
C PRO A 193 -11.48 -0.19 3.30
N VAL A 194 -11.92 0.51 2.23
CA VAL A 194 -13.29 0.96 2.12
C VAL A 194 -13.81 0.86 0.68
N ALA A 195 -14.19 -0.34 0.29
CA ALA A 195 -14.66 -0.67 -1.06
C ALA A 195 -15.79 -1.71 -1.00
N GLU A 196 -16.99 -1.29 -0.60
CA GLU A 196 -18.17 -2.17 -0.61
C GLU A 196 -18.47 -2.67 -2.03
N PRO A 197 -18.82 -3.97 -2.23
CA PRO A 197 -19.05 -5.01 -1.22
C PRO A 197 -17.80 -5.86 -0.89
N PHE A 198 -16.62 -5.52 -1.41
CA PHE A 198 -15.44 -6.36 -1.28
C PHE A 198 -14.83 -6.28 0.12
N THR A 199 -14.80 -5.06 0.66
CA THR A 199 -14.25 -4.76 1.99
C THR A 199 -15.28 -3.98 2.82
N MET A 200 -14.86 -3.03 3.65
CA MET A 200 -15.75 -2.26 4.51
C MET A 200 -16.69 -1.35 3.69
N SER A 201 -17.95 -1.25 4.14
CA SER A 201 -18.76 -0.07 3.84
C SER A 201 -18.24 1.14 4.65
N ILE A 202 -18.69 2.34 4.31
CA ILE A 202 -18.34 3.55 5.07
C ILE A 202 -18.78 3.45 6.54
N MET A 203 -19.92 2.82 6.81
CA MET A 203 -20.38 2.57 8.17
C MET A 203 -19.45 1.60 8.93
N MET A 204 -18.98 0.54 8.29
CA MET A 204 -18.04 -0.40 8.88
C MET A 204 -16.68 0.25 9.12
N LEU A 205 -16.25 1.15 8.23
CA LEU A 205 -15.04 1.95 8.41
C LEU A 205 -15.15 2.83 9.67
N ASP A 206 -16.28 3.53 9.87
CA ASP A 206 -16.53 4.35 11.08
C ASP A 206 -16.49 3.48 12.36
N MET A 207 -17.15 2.32 12.34
CA MET A 207 -17.12 1.37 13.45
C MET A 207 -15.69 0.89 13.76
N SER A 208 -14.92 0.54 12.72
CA SER A 208 -13.53 0.11 12.86
C SER A 208 -12.66 1.22 13.42
N ALA A 209 -12.76 2.42 12.86
CA ALA A 209 -12.00 3.59 13.28
C ALA A 209 -12.26 3.94 14.75
N ARG A 210 -13.52 3.95 15.19
CA ARG A 210 -13.88 4.23 16.60
C ARG A 210 -13.44 3.11 17.53
N THR A 211 -13.47 1.84 17.08
CA THR A 211 -13.02 0.68 17.88
C THR A 211 -11.51 0.70 18.09
N LEU A 212 -10.75 0.97 17.03
CA LEU A 212 -9.29 1.02 17.06
C LEU A 212 -8.76 2.33 17.67
N SER A 213 -9.52 3.42 17.49
CA SER A 213 -9.18 4.78 17.94
C SER A 213 -7.74 5.19 17.63
N PRO A 214 -7.29 5.07 16.36
CA PRO A 214 -5.93 5.42 15.98
C PRO A 214 -5.75 6.94 16.04
N LYS A 215 -4.50 7.42 16.14
CA LYS A 215 -4.20 8.85 16.02
C LYS A 215 -4.40 9.33 14.58
N ILE A 216 -3.99 8.49 13.62
CA ILE A 216 -4.07 8.77 12.17
C ILE A 216 -4.77 7.60 11.49
N LEU A 217 -5.71 7.91 10.60
CA LEU A 217 -6.37 6.96 9.73
C LEU A 217 -6.11 7.30 8.26
N TYR A 218 -5.63 6.33 7.52
CA TYR A 218 -5.53 6.35 6.06
C TYR A 218 -6.56 5.37 5.49
N PRO A 219 -7.71 5.87 4.99
CA PRO A 219 -8.59 5.04 4.17
C PRO A 219 -7.86 4.67 2.86
N TYR A 220 -7.87 3.40 2.51
CA TYR A 220 -7.21 2.90 1.31
C TYR A 220 -8.10 1.89 0.58
N HIS A 221 -7.69 1.33 -0.56
CA HIS A 221 -8.53 0.45 -1.37
C HIS A 221 -9.90 1.09 -1.67
N LEU A 222 -9.88 2.37 -2.05
CA LEU A 222 -11.10 3.19 -2.14
C LEU A 222 -12.04 2.79 -3.29
N ASN A 223 -11.49 2.25 -4.39
CA ASN A 223 -12.24 1.93 -5.60
C ASN A 223 -13.17 3.09 -6.03
N ARG A 224 -14.49 2.92 -5.85
CA ARG A 224 -15.52 3.92 -6.19
C ARG A 224 -16.02 4.71 -4.98
N THR A 225 -15.51 4.45 -3.79
CA THR A 225 -15.91 5.15 -2.57
C THR A 225 -15.49 6.60 -2.66
N ASP A 226 -16.41 7.50 -2.35
CA ASP A 226 -16.15 8.94 -2.31
C ASP A 226 -15.32 9.30 -1.06
N PRO A 227 -14.09 9.82 -1.23
CA PRO A 227 -13.27 10.22 -0.10
C PRO A 227 -13.88 11.31 0.78
N ASP A 228 -14.68 12.21 0.20
CA ASP A 228 -15.33 13.29 0.95
C ASP A 228 -16.41 12.75 1.87
N GLU A 229 -17.12 11.69 1.45
CA GLU A 229 -18.09 11.00 2.29
C GLU A 229 -17.41 10.31 3.48
N VAL A 230 -16.23 9.69 3.25
CA VAL A 230 -15.42 9.11 4.31
C VAL A 230 -15.02 10.15 5.36
N VAL A 231 -14.47 11.29 4.92
CA VAL A 231 -14.05 12.38 5.82
C VAL A 231 -15.25 12.92 6.60
N LYS A 232 -16.39 13.12 5.92
CA LYS A 232 -17.63 13.61 6.55
C LYS A 232 -18.14 12.66 7.62
N THR A 233 -18.12 11.35 7.37
CA THR A 233 -18.60 10.32 8.31
C THR A 233 -17.74 10.28 9.59
N LEU A 234 -16.44 10.46 9.46
CA LEU A 234 -15.50 10.45 10.58
C LEU A 234 -15.32 11.82 11.25
N MET A 235 -16.05 12.84 10.80
CA MET A 235 -15.99 14.17 11.40
C MET A 235 -16.38 14.11 12.90
N GLY A 236 -15.57 14.78 13.75
CA GLY A 236 -15.78 14.78 15.20
C GLY A 236 -15.34 13.51 15.93
N SER A 237 -14.74 12.53 15.26
CA SER A 237 -14.19 11.33 15.89
C SER A 237 -12.91 11.60 16.73
N GLY A 238 -12.25 12.73 16.52
CA GLY A 238 -10.94 13.03 17.11
C GLY A 238 -9.76 12.35 16.39
N ILE A 239 -10.02 11.62 15.31
CA ILE A 239 -9.01 10.92 14.49
C ILE A 239 -8.55 11.85 13.37
N ASP A 240 -7.24 11.92 13.11
CA ASP A 240 -6.67 12.62 11.96
C ASP A 240 -6.84 11.76 10.71
N VAL A 241 -7.92 12.00 9.95
CA VAL A 241 -8.25 11.25 8.72
C VAL A 241 -7.52 11.87 7.54
N ARG A 242 -6.66 11.10 6.89
CA ARG A 242 -5.82 11.56 5.78
C ARG A 242 -6.12 10.80 4.52
N ILE A 243 -6.73 11.45 3.54
CA ILE A 243 -6.92 10.89 2.21
C ILE A 243 -5.60 10.98 1.43
N ARG A 244 -5.22 9.87 0.79
CA ARG A 244 -4.06 9.79 -0.11
C ARG A 244 -4.49 9.17 -1.43
N ALA A 245 -3.68 9.33 -2.48
CA ALA A 245 -3.98 8.79 -3.81
C ALA A 245 -3.77 7.26 -3.83
N MET A 246 -4.75 6.52 -3.31
CA MET A 246 -4.79 5.05 -3.17
C MET A 246 -5.96 4.46 -3.97
N ARG A 247 -6.09 4.84 -5.25
CA ARG A 247 -7.15 4.35 -6.15
C ARG A 247 -6.63 3.30 -7.09
#